data_190bcd2d514a0d7013802ab5135016a4
#
_entry.id   190bcd2d514a0d7013802ab5135016a4
#
_cell.length_a   1.000
_cell.length_b   1.000
_cell.length_c   1.000
_cell.angle_alpha   90.00
_cell.angle_beta   90.00
_cell.angle_gamma   90.00
#
_symmetry.space_group_name_H-M   'P 1'
#
loop_
_entity.id
_entity.type
_entity.pdbx_description
1 polymer ?
#
loop_
_entity_poly.entity_id
_entity_poly.type
_entity_poly.pdbx_seq_one_letter_code
_entity_poly.pdbx_strand_id
1 'polypeptide(L)'
;MTKDLTTGKIMPILIRFTIPLVLGNLFQLTYNAVDSIIVGHFVGKEALAAVGICNPISTLMILFLNGLCMGASILMGMQYGAKDYDTLHRQISTTMLSGVIFSFVLSIACILFARPILILMQADVSILSLTTEYLQIIFLGLVFTFLYNFFSSTLRALGDSNTPLYFLMISAVLNILGDLFFVVVLKAGSNGCAVSTVLSEALCCVFCVIYIQKKVPLLRLGKKWLMFDRSLLLRTIAYGWTSALQQATVQLGKLGIQAIVNTMGVSVAAAFAIVNRIDDFAYTPEQNIAHAMTALMAQNKGAGKKDRMREGFRCGMILEIIYGLIVFVLCFLFAREFMLCFIKDEEVIGHGVIYLHLISLMYVLPAVTNGIQGYFRGIGDLKITLISSFVNMGVRVLAAAPLVLKMHLGIEALPYSYLAGWIAMLIVELPLLLRKVHSK
;
A
#
# COMPACT_ATOMS: atom_id res chain seq x y z
N MET A 1 15.70 15.59 5.66
CA MET A 1 16.78 16.01 4.76
C MET A 1 17.05 14.90 3.76
N THR A 2 17.10 15.24 2.47
CA THR A 2 17.44 14.27 1.41
C THR A 2 18.76 13.58 1.71
N LYS A 3 18.79 12.25 1.62
CA LYS A 3 19.99 11.45 1.90
C LYS A 3 20.43 10.71 0.64
N ASP A 4 21.71 10.80 0.35
CA ASP A 4 22.34 10.02 -0.70
C ASP A 4 22.44 8.55 -0.25
N LEU A 5 21.62 7.67 -0.82
CA LEU A 5 21.64 6.23 -0.53
C LEU A 5 22.76 5.50 -1.28
N THR A 6 23.53 6.24 -2.11
CA THR A 6 24.63 5.68 -2.89
C THR A 6 25.96 5.65 -2.12
N THR A 7 26.00 6.15 -0.87
CA THR A 7 27.19 6.23 -0.02
C THR A 7 26.93 5.65 1.37
N GLY A 8 27.96 5.33 2.12
CA GLY A 8 27.89 4.81 3.50
C GLY A 8 27.54 3.31 3.60
N LYS A 9 27.43 2.79 4.82
CA LYS A 9 27.10 1.37 5.11
C LYS A 9 25.63 1.09 4.82
N ILE A 10 25.33 0.05 4.04
CA ILE A 10 24.00 -0.24 3.51
C ILE A 10 22.98 -0.66 4.59
N MET A 11 23.36 -1.61 5.46
CA MET A 11 22.47 -2.13 6.49
C MET A 11 21.87 -1.01 7.40
N PRO A 12 22.70 -0.12 7.99
CA PRO A 12 22.16 1.01 8.76
C PRO A 12 21.29 1.95 7.95
N ILE A 13 21.60 2.14 6.66
CA ILE A 13 20.78 2.98 5.76
C ILE A 13 19.40 2.36 5.58
N LEU A 14 19.33 1.07 5.25
CA LEU A 14 18.06 0.35 5.09
C LEU A 14 17.21 0.40 6.36
N ILE A 15 17.79 0.08 7.51
CA ILE A 15 17.07 0.11 8.80
C ILE A 15 16.52 1.51 9.08
N ARG A 16 17.36 2.54 8.98
CA ARG A 16 16.94 3.94 9.23
C ARG A 16 15.90 4.44 8.24
N PHE A 17 15.88 3.91 7.02
CA PHE A 17 14.91 4.28 6.02
C PHE A 17 13.60 3.52 6.21
N THR A 18 13.65 2.25 6.60
CA THR A 18 12.50 1.36 6.80
C THR A 18 11.67 1.75 8.03
N ILE A 19 12.32 2.07 9.16
CA ILE A 19 11.60 2.38 10.41
C ILE A 19 10.52 3.47 10.23
N PRO A 20 10.80 4.63 9.61
CA PRO A 20 9.77 5.64 9.40
C PRO A 20 8.64 5.18 8.48
N LEU A 21 8.93 4.33 7.49
CA LEU A 21 7.90 3.77 6.61
C LEU A 21 6.96 2.84 7.37
N VAL A 22 7.52 1.96 8.20
CA VAL A 22 6.74 1.05 9.05
C VAL A 22 5.88 1.85 10.03
N LEU A 23 6.46 2.81 10.75
CA LEU A 23 5.73 3.66 11.68
C LEU A 23 4.61 4.43 10.97
N GLY A 24 4.88 4.97 9.77
CA GLY A 24 3.86 5.66 8.98
C GLY A 24 2.66 4.77 8.65
N ASN A 25 2.90 3.54 8.18
CA ASN A 25 1.82 2.62 7.87
C ASN A 25 1.07 2.15 9.12
N LEU A 26 1.76 1.93 10.25
CA LEU A 26 1.09 1.60 11.52
C LEU A 26 0.21 2.77 12.01
N PHE A 27 0.68 4.00 11.90
CA PHE A 27 -0.15 5.18 12.19
C PHE A 27 -1.37 5.25 11.27
N GLN A 28 -1.20 4.93 9.97
CA GLN A 28 -2.31 4.91 9.02
C GLN A 28 -3.37 3.86 9.38
N LEU A 29 -2.96 2.66 9.76
CA LEU A 29 -3.89 1.62 10.23
C LEU A 29 -4.62 2.06 11.49
N THR A 30 -3.92 2.72 12.41
CA THR A 30 -4.50 3.18 13.68
C THR A 30 -5.54 4.27 13.46
N TYR A 31 -5.25 5.31 12.67
CA TYR A 31 -6.23 6.37 12.48
C TYR A 31 -7.46 5.90 11.70
N ASN A 32 -7.33 5.01 10.72
CA ASN A 32 -8.47 4.42 10.03
C ASN A 32 -9.39 3.62 10.98
N ALA A 33 -8.80 2.97 12.00
CA ALA A 33 -9.57 2.32 13.05
C ALA A 33 -10.31 3.35 13.93
N VAL A 34 -9.65 4.46 14.28
CA VAL A 34 -10.25 5.55 15.08
C VAL A 34 -11.42 6.19 14.33
N ASP A 35 -11.29 6.48 13.03
CA ASP A 35 -12.38 6.99 12.20
C ASP A 35 -13.61 6.09 12.27
N SER A 36 -13.40 4.78 12.11
CA SER A 36 -14.48 3.79 12.19
C SER A 36 -15.15 3.75 13.57
N ILE A 37 -14.38 3.92 14.64
CA ILE A 37 -14.89 3.99 16.02
C ILE A 37 -15.73 5.27 16.21
N ILE A 38 -15.24 6.41 15.74
CA ILE A 38 -15.96 7.70 15.83
C ILE A 38 -17.29 7.60 15.09
N VAL A 39 -17.29 7.12 13.83
CA VAL A 39 -18.53 6.95 13.06
C VAL A 39 -19.48 5.98 13.73
N GLY A 40 -19.01 4.82 14.17
CA GLY A 40 -19.87 3.81 14.80
C GLY A 40 -20.47 4.27 16.13
N HIS A 41 -19.70 5.00 16.94
CA HIS A 41 -20.13 5.41 18.27
C HIS A 41 -21.03 6.67 18.28
N PHE A 42 -20.69 7.66 17.43
CA PHE A 42 -21.39 8.97 17.45
C PHE A 42 -22.46 9.13 16.36
N VAL A 43 -22.37 8.40 15.25
CA VAL A 43 -23.34 8.51 14.14
C VAL A 43 -24.29 7.32 14.10
N GLY A 44 -23.78 6.12 14.31
CA GLY A 44 -24.56 4.90 14.42
C GLY A 44 -24.31 3.87 13.30
N LYS A 45 -25.09 2.79 13.36
CA LYS A 45 -24.88 1.59 12.52
C LYS A 45 -25.02 1.82 11.01
N GLU A 46 -25.96 2.67 10.60
CA GLU A 46 -26.22 2.96 9.18
C GLU A 46 -25.05 3.71 8.54
N ALA A 47 -24.48 4.68 9.26
CA ALA A 47 -23.30 5.42 8.82
C ALA A 47 -22.06 4.50 8.77
N LEU A 48 -21.88 3.63 9.75
CA LEU A 48 -20.77 2.66 9.76
C LEU A 48 -20.90 1.67 8.59
N ALA A 49 -22.12 1.22 8.26
CA ALA A 49 -22.38 0.38 7.10
C ALA A 49 -22.06 1.12 5.79
N ALA A 50 -22.49 2.40 5.67
CA ALA A 50 -22.17 3.22 4.50
C ALA A 50 -20.66 3.38 4.27
N VAL A 51 -19.90 3.71 5.33
CA VAL A 51 -18.41 3.78 5.28
C VAL A 51 -17.82 2.43 4.90
N GLY A 52 -18.33 1.33 5.46
CA GLY A 52 -17.89 -0.01 5.15
C GLY A 52 -18.04 -0.39 3.66
N ILE A 53 -19.14 0.01 3.03
CA ILE A 53 -19.39 -0.19 1.59
C ILE A 53 -18.46 0.68 0.73
N CYS A 54 -18.17 1.92 1.18
CA CYS A 54 -17.31 2.84 0.46
C CYS A 54 -15.84 2.48 0.52
N ASN A 55 -15.37 1.86 1.61
CA ASN A 55 -13.97 1.57 1.86
C ASN A 55 -13.27 0.76 0.74
N PRO A 56 -13.81 -0.34 0.21
CA PRO A 56 -13.16 -1.10 -0.87
C PRO A 56 -12.99 -0.26 -2.14
N ILE A 57 -13.99 0.57 -2.48
CA ILE A 57 -13.99 1.42 -3.68
C ILE A 57 -12.92 2.51 -3.53
N SER A 58 -12.94 3.22 -2.40
CA SER A 58 -11.95 4.27 -2.10
C SER A 58 -10.53 3.70 -2.05
N THR A 59 -10.34 2.56 -1.40
CA THR A 59 -9.04 1.87 -1.32
C THR A 59 -8.52 1.52 -2.70
N LEU A 60 -9.36 1.02 -3.61
CA LEU A 60 -8.95 0.71 -4.98
C LEU A 60 -8.42 1.95 -5.71
N MET A 61 -9.12 3.09 -5.59
CA MET A 61 -8.70 4.36 -6.21
C MET A 61 -7.40 4.89 -5.61
N ILE A 62 -7.27 4.84 -4.28
CA ILE A 62 -6.04 5.26 -3.57
C ILE A 62 -4.85 4.39 -3.99
N LEU A 63 -5.01 3.07 -4.04
CA LEU A 63 -3.94 2.15 -4.45
C LEU A 63 -3.54 2.35 -5.91
N PHE A 64 -4.50 2.69 -6.77
CA PHE A 64 -4.21 3.03 -8.15
C PHE A 64 -3.35 4.29 -8.24
N LEU A 65 -3.73 5.37 -7.56
CA LEU A 65 -2.93 6.61 -7.48
C LEU A 65 -1.55 6.37 -6.84
N ASN A 66 -1.49 5.57 -5.77
CA ASN A 66 -0.24 5.15 -5.13
C ASN A 66 0.68 4.42 -6.11
N GLY A 67 0.14 3.50 -6.91
CA GLY A 67 0.90 2.78 -7.93
C GLY A 67 1.51 3.73 -8.96
N LEU A 68 0.76 4.73 -9.42
CA LEU A 68 1.25 5.77 -10.34
C LEU A 68 2.41 6.56 -9.70
N CYS A 69 2.25 7.02 -8.47
CA CYS A 69 3.28 7.76 -7.74
C CYS A 69 4.54 6.91 -7.49
N MET A 70 4.37 5.62 -7.16
CA MET A 70 5.47 4.69 -6.96
C MET A 70 6.26 4.48 -8.25
N GLY A 71 5.60 4.26 -9.39
CA GLY A 71 6.25 4.13 -10.69
C GLY A 71 7.09 5.36 -11.03
N ALA A 72 6.55 6.56 -10.83
CA ALA A 72 7.27 7.82 -11.04
C ALA A 72 8.48 7.96 -10.09
N SER A 73 8.33 7.57 -8.81
CA SER A 73 9.38 7.68 -7.80
C SER A 73 10.62 6.83 -8.13
N ILE A 74 10.45 5.69 -8.79
CA ILE A 74 11.55 4.85 -9.26
C ILE A 74 12.41 5.61 -10.29
N LEU A 75 11.77 6.27 -11.26
CA LEU A 75 12.46 7.10 -12.25
C LEU A 75 13.19 8.27 -11.60
N MET A 76 12.52 8.96 -10.66
CA MET A 76 13.12 10.06 -9.90
C MET A 76 14.32 9.59 -9.07
N GLY A 77 14.23 8.41 -8.44
CA GLY A 77 15.33 7.80 -7.69
C GLY A 77 16.55 7.51 -8.58
N MET A 78 16.33 6.98 -9.79
CA MET A 78 17.40 6.74 -10.76
C MET A 78 18.06 8.04 -11.21
N GLN A 79 17.28 9.07 -11.54
CA GLN A 79 17.80 10.38 -11.94
C GLN A 79 18.57 11.08 -10.82
N TYR A 80 18.05 10.98 -9.57
CA TYR A 80 18.73 11.51 -8.39
C TYR A 80 20.07 10.82 -8.14
N GLY A 81 20.09 9.47 -8.24
CA GLY A 81 21.32 8.68 -8.11
C GLY A 81 22.34 9.00 -9.20
N ALA A 82 21.89 9.24 -10.42
CA ALA A 82 22.72 9.67 -11.55
C ALA A 82 23.22 11.12 -11.41
N LYS A 83 22.71 11.90 -10.44
CA LYS A 83 22.94 13.34 -10.28
C LYS A 83 22.47 14.17 -11.47
N ASP A 84 21.56 13.63 -12.27
CA ASP A 84 20.92 14.32 -13.40
C ASP A 84 19.72 15.14 -12.88
N TYR A 85 20.05 16.27 -12.25
CA TYR A 85 19.05 17.11 -11.61
C TYR A 85 18.16 17.86 -12.61
N ASP A 86 18.62 18.09 -13.84
CA ASP A 86 17.80 18.75 -14.87
C ASP A 86 16.69 17.82 -15.35
N THR A 87 17.00 16.57 -15.64
CA THR A 87 15.99 15.55 -15.98
C THR A 87 15.08 15.26 -14.77
N LEU A 88 15.63 15.23 -13.56
CA LEU A 88 14.85 15.05 -12.32
C LEU A 88 13.79 16.16 -12.17
N HIS A 89 14.17 17.44 -12.34
CA HIS A 89 13.22 18.56 -12.26
C HIS A 89 12.12 18.46 -13.32
N ARG A 90 12.47 18.10 -14.57
CA ARG A 90 11.48 17.89 -15.63
C ARG A 90 10.56 16.71 -15.30
N GLN A 91 11.10 15.61 -14.76
CA GLN A 91 10.33 14.44 -14.35
C GLN A 91 9.31 14.79 -13.25
N ILE A 92 9.76 15.50 -12.21
CA ILE A 92 8.92 15.94 -11.10
C ILE A 92 7.82 16.86 -11.61
N SER A 93 8.16 17.88 -12.41
CA SER A 93 7.20 18.81 -13.00
C SER A 93 6.18 18.11 -13.90
N THR A 94 6.64 17.26 -14.82
CA THR A 94 5.78 16.52 -15.73
C THR A 94 4.82 15.60 -14.98
N THR A 95 5.33 14.87 -13.97
CA THR A 95 4.52 13.96 -13.16
C THR A 95 3.48 14.73 -12.34
N MET A 96 3.86 15.85 -11.72
CA MET A 96 2.94 16.68 -10.93
C MET A 96 1.80 17.22 -11.80
N LEU A 97 2.14 17.88 -12.92
CA LEU A 97 1.14 18.49 -13.80
C LEU A 97 0.19 17.45 -14.38
N SER A 98 0.74 16.38 -14.96
CA SER A 98 -0.07 15.31 -15.56
C SER A 98 -0.89 14.56 -14.52
N GLY A 99 -0.34 14.33 -13.33
CA GLY A 99 -1.03 13.62 -12.25
C GLY A 99 -2.16 14.45 -11.62
N VAL A 100 -1.98 15.78 -11.47
CA VAL A 100 -3.08 16.67 -11.03
C VAL A 100 -4.21 16.67 -12.05
N ILE A 101 -3.90 16.80 -13.34
CA ILE A 101 -4.91 16.75 -14.40
C ILE A 101 -5.62 15.39 -14.39
N PHE A 102 -4.85 14.30 -14.32
CA PHE A 102 -5.39 12.95 -14.30
C PHE A 102 -6.28 12.70 -13.06
N SER A 103 -5.82 13.07 -11.86
CA SER A 103 -6.58 12.88 -10.62
C SER A 103 -7.85 13.75 -10.59
N PHE A 104 -7.82 14.94 -11.19
CA PHE A 104 -9.00 15.80 -11.34
C PHE A 104 -10.04 15.17 -12.29
N VAL A 105 -9.61 14.68 -13.45
CA VAL A 105 -10.51 13.97 -14.40
C VAL A 105 -11.06 12.70 -13.76
N LEU A 106 -10.22 11.94 -13.07
CA LEU A 106 -10.63 10.73 -12.34
C LEU A 106 -11.66 11.07 -11.24
N SER A 107 -11.43 12.15 -10.47
CA SER A 107 -12.35 12.63 -9.45
C SER A 107 -13.73 12.93 -10.03
N ILE A 108 -13.80 13.69 -11.12
CA ILE A 108 -15.07 13.99 -11.80
C ILE A 108 -15.74 12.69 -12.27
N ALA A 109 -15.01 11.80 -12.93
CA ALA A 109 -15.56 10.54 -13.38
C ALA A 109 -16.11 9.71 -12.21
N CYS A 110 -15.34 9.57 -11.13
CA CYS A 110 -15.76 8.82 -9.95
C CYS A 110 -16.99 9.44 -9.26
N ILE A 111 -17.09 10.77 -9.19
CA ILE A 111 -18.26 11.46 -8.64
C ILE A 111 -19.51 11.17 -9.47
N LEU A 112 -19.41 11.23 -10.81
CA LEU A 112 -20.53 10.96 -11.71
C LEU A 112 -20.99 9.50 -11.65
N PHE A 113 -20.05 8.57 -11.50
CA PHE A 113 -20.33 7.13 -11.45
C PHE A 113 -20.51 6.57 -10.04
N ALA A 114 -20.41 7.38 -8.97
CA ALA A 114 -20.52 6.91 -7.59
C ALA A 114 -21.83 6.13 -7.34
N ARG A 115 -22.97 6.72 -7.69
CA ARG A 115 -24.30 6.07 -7.53
C ARG A 115 -24.47 4.80 -8.38
N PRO A 116 -24.17 4.80 -9.69
CA PRO A 116 -24.18 3.57 -10.49
C PRO A 116 -23.31 2.44 -9.94
N ILE A 117 -22.11 2.75 -9.45
CA ILE A 117 -21.21 1.76 -8.84
C ILE A 117 -21.84 1.15 -7.58
N LEU A 118 -22.44 1.97 -6.71
CA LEU A 118 -23.10 1.50 -5.49
C LEU A 118 -24.33 0.63 -5.79
N ILE A 119 -25.11 0.99 -6.82
CA ILE A 119 -26.23 0.16 -7.29
C ILE A 119 -25.71 -1.20 -7.81
N LEU A 120 -24.64 -1.20 -8.59
CA LEU A 120 -24.01 -2.43 -9.09
C LEU A 120 -23.51 -3.31 -7.94
N MET A 121 -23.02 -2.71 -6.85
CA MET A 121 -22.60 -3.41 -5.64
C MET A 121 -23.77 -3.84 -4.75
N GLN A 122 -25.02 -3.61 -5.17
CA GLN A 122 -26.24 -3.96 -4.42
C GLN A 122 -26.30 -3.30 -3.03
N ALA A 123 -25.84 -2.05 -2.92
CA ALA A 123 -25.98 -1.28 -1.70
C ALA A 123 -27.47 -1.11 -1.35
N ASP A 124 -27.80 -1.26 -0.05
CA ASP A 124 -29.18 -1.13 0.42
C ASP A 124 -29.76 0.24 0.07
N VAL A 125 -31.00 0.24 -0.43
CA VAL A 125 -31.71 1.46 -0.87
C VAL A 125 -31.87 2.47 0.27
N SER A 126 -32.00 1.98 1.53
CA SER A 126 -32.17 2.83 2.71
C SER A 126 -30.96 3.72 3.02
N ILE A 127 -29.74 3.26 2.68
CA ILE A 127 -28.49 3.99 2.91
C ILE A 127 -27.83 4.48 1.62
N LEU A 128 -28.42 4.21 0.46
CA LEU A 128 -27.83 4.51 -0.85
C LEU A 128 -27.50 6.00 -1.02
N SER A 129 -28.39 6.91 -0.58
CA SER A 129 -28.16 8.36 -0.67
C SER A 129 -26.97 8.77 0.20
N LEU A 130 -26.95 8.33 1.47
CA LEU A 130 -25.88 8.61 2.42
C LEU A 130 -24.54 8.09 1.92
N THR A 131 -24.52 6.85 1.43
CA THR A 131 -23.33 6.22 0.88
C THR A 131 -22.82 6.93 -0.37
N THR A 132 -23.74 7.41 -1.24
CA THR A 132 -23.38 8.16 -2.44
C THR A 132 -22.74 9.50 -2.09
N GLU A 133 -23.35 10.27 -1.19
CA GLU A 133 -22.80 11.56 -0.75
C GLU A 133 -21.42 11.42 -0.10
N TYR A 134 -21.28 10.46 0.81
CA TYR A 134 -19.99 10.14 1.44
C TYR A 134 -18.91 9.84 0.40
N LEU A 135 -19.21 8.96 -0.55
CA LEU A 135 -18.27 8.54 -1.59
C LEU A 135 -17.92 9.70 -2.52
N GLN A 136 -18.88 10.56 -2.87
CA GLN A 136 -18.65 11.75 -3.69
C GLN A 136 -17.71 12.75 -2.99
N ILE A 137 -17.85 12.95 -1.68
CA ILE A 137 -16.96 13.81 -0.90
C ILE A 137 -15.54 13.24 -0.90
N ILE A 138 -15.38 11.94 -0.65
CA ILE A 138 -14.06 11.28 -0.71
C ILE A 138 -13.44 11.42 -2.11
N PHE A 139 -14.23 11.23 -3.16
CA PHE A 139 -13.72 11.36 -4.53
C PHE A 139 -13.33 12.80 -4.90
N LEU A 140 -13.98 13.80 -4.32
CA LEU A 140 -13.56 15.20 -4.46
C LEU A 140 -12.14 15.40 -3.90
N GLY A 141 -11.76 14.64 -2.87
CA GLY A 141 -10.45 14.65 -2.25
C GLY A 141 -9.33 13.98 -3.06
N LEU A 142 -9.62 13.21 -4.13
CA LEU A 142 -8.62 12.43 -4.86
C LEU A 142 -7.42 13.25 -5.38
N VAL A 143 -7.62 14.53 -5.68
CA VAL A 143 -6.53 15.42 -6.09
C VAL A 143 -5.55 15.65 -4.93
N PHE A 144 -6.04 15.83 -3.72
CA PHE A 144 -5.21 16.00 -2.53
C PHE A 144 -4.54 14.69 -2.14
N THR A 145 -5.25 13.58 -2.24
CA THR A 145 -4.69 12.22 -2.08
C THR A 145 -3.53 11.99 -3.05
N PHE A 146 -3.70 12.35 -4.34
CA PHE A 146 -2.61 12.28 -5.33
C PHE A 146 -1.43 13.16 -4.93
N LEU A 147 -1.66 14.44 -4.61
CA LEU A 147 -0.59 15.39 -4.26
C LEU A 147 0.19 14.93 -3.03
N TYR A 148 -0.49 14.46 -1.98
CA TYR A 148 0.15 13.91 -0.80
C TYR A 148 1.04 12.71 -1.15
N ASN A 149 0.51 11.74 -1.91
CA ASN A 149 1.25 10.56 -2.33
C ASN A 149 2.41 10.90 -3.27
N PHE A 150 2.22 11.88 -4.16
CA PHE A 150 3.27 12.38 -5.04
C PHE A 150 4.43 13.00 -4.26
N PHE A 151 4.17 13.95 -3.34
CA PHE A 151 5.22 14.56 -2.53
C PHE A 151 5.91 13.53 -1.63
N SER A 152 5.16 12.65 -0.99
CA SER A 152 5.70 11.58 -0.15
C SER A 152 6.59 10.63 -0.94
N SER A 153 6.17 10.21 -2.14
CA SER A 153 6.93 9.31 -3.01
C SER A 153 8.18 10.00 -3.57
N THR A 154 8.08 11.28 -3.92
CA THR A 154 9.21 12.09 -4.38
C THR A 154 10.26 12.22 -3.28
N LEU A 155 9.88 12.58 -2.05
CA LEU A 155 10.81 12.67 -0.91
C LEU A 155 11.48 11.33 -0.62
N ARG A 156 10.73 10.22 -0.67
CA ARG A 156 11.30 8.87 -0.53
C ARG A 156 12.30 8.54 -1.64
N ALA A 157 12.01 8.91 -2.88
CA ALA A 157 12.94 8.73 -4.00
C ALA A 157 14.27 9.49 -3.79
N LEU A 158 14.22 10.64 -3.10
CA LEU A 158 15.38 11.45 -2.72
C LEU A 158 16.03 11.01 -1.39
N GLY A 159 15.63 9.87 -0.83
CA GLY A 159 16.21 9.30 0.39
C GLY A 159 15.68 9.88 1.70
N ASP A 160 14.54 10.60 1.69
CA ASP A 160 13.89 11.13 2.89
C ASP A 160 12.61 10.35 3.20
N SER A 161 12.67 9.44 4.17
CA SER A 161 11.51 8.70 4.67
C SER A 161 10.90 9.31 5.94
N ASN A 162 11.62 10.21 6.64
CA ASN A 162 11.15 10.82 7.89
C ASN A 162 10.10 11.90 7.63
N THR A 163 10.34 12.75 6.63
CA THR A 163 9.44 13.86 6.33
C THR A 163 8.03 13.40 5.97
N PRO A 164 7.83 12.40 5.09
CA PRO A 164 6.51 11.81 4.86
C PRO A 164 5.83 11.27 6.12
N LEU A 165 6.57 10.66 7.05
CA LEU A 165 6.04 10.21 8.33
C LEU A 165 5.48 11.38 9.15
N TYR A 166 6.23 12.48 9.27
CA TYR A 166 5.75 13.65 10.04
C TYR A 166 4.48 14.25 9.43
N PHE A 167 4.38 14.32 8.10
CA PHE A 167 3.17 14.79 7.44
C PHE A 167 1.99 13.85 7.67
N LEU A 168 2.22 12.55 7.63
CA LEU A 168 1.18 11.57 7.94
C LEU A 168 0.68 11.70 9.38
N MET A 169 1.58 11.87 10.34
CA MET A 169 1.20 12.09 11.74
C MET A 169 0.37 13.36 11.92
N ILE A 170 0.77 14.46 11.28
CA ILE A 170 0.03 15.72 11.31
C ILE A 170 -1.35 15.52 10.67
N SER A 171 -1.42 14.88 9.51
CA SER A 171 -2.68 14.59 8.83
C SER A 171 -3.62 13.74 9.68
N ALA A 172 -3.09 12.70 10.33
CA ALA A 172 -3.87 11.83 11.21
C ALA A 172 -4.45 12.59 12.43
N VAL A 173 -3.63 13.45 13.06
CA VAL A 173 -4.11 14.28 14.18
C VAL A 173 -5.19 15.26 13.71
N LEU A 174 -4.97 15.94 12.57
CA LEU A 174 -5.96 16.86 12.01
C LEU A 174 -7.25 16.15 11.62
N ASN A 175 -7.16 14.94 11.08
CA ASN A 175 -8.32 14.12 10.72
C ASN A 175 -9.12 13.74 11.98
N ILE A 176 -8.49 13.19 13.02
CA ILE A 176 -9.18 12.84 14.28
C ILE A 176 -9.85 14.07 14.92
N LEU A 177 -9.15 15.20 14.98
CA LEU A 177 -9.72 16.44 15.52
C LEU A 177 -10.88 16.96 14.66
N GLY A 178 -10.73 16.86 13.34
CA GLY A 178 -11.78 17.22 12.38
C GLY A 178 -12.99 16.30 12.49
N ASP A 179 -12.80 14.98 12.63
CA ASP A 179 -13.90 14.04 12.83
C ASP A 179 -14.68 14.37 14.10
N LEU A 180 -14.00 14.59 15.23
CA LEU A 180 -14.65 15.01 16.47
C LEU A 180 -15.41 16.33 16.27
N PHE A 181 -14.83 17.30 15.57
CA PHE A 181 -15.47 18.58 15.31
C PHE A 181 -16.71 18.45 14.40
N PHE A 182 -16.55 17.82 13.22
CA PHE A 182 -17.65 17.71 12.24
C PHE A 182 -18.74 16.75 12.71
N VAL A 183 -18.39 15.64 13.35
CA VAL A 183 -19.35 14.61 13.76
C VAL A 183 -20.00 14.97 15.10
N VAL A 184 -19.22 15.34 16.12
CA VAL A 184 -19.74 15.53 17.49
C VAL A 184 -20.29 16.94 17.67
N VAL A 185 -19.55 17.99 17.23
CA VAL A 185 -19.94 19.39 17.42
C VAL A 185 -20.95 19.83 16.37
N LEU A 186 -20.66 19.61 15.08
CA LEU A 186 -21.53 20.05 13.97
C LEU A 186 -22.63 19.03 13.61
N LYS A 187 -22.56 17.80 14.15
CA LYS A 187 -23.53 16.71 13.88
C LYS A 187 -23.74 16.42 12.39
N ALA A 188 -22.67 16.55 11.61
CA ALA A 188 -22.70 16.35 10.16
C ALA A 188 -22.73 14.87 9.72
N GLY A 189 -22.87 13.93 10.65
CA GLY A 189 -22.94 12.50 10.37
C GLY A 189 -21.66 11.94 9.73
N SER A 190 -21.80 10.88 8.92
CA SER A 190 -20.67 10.28 8.19
C SER A 190 -20.07 11.22 7.15
N ASN A 191 -20.86 12.13 6.56
CA ASN A 191 -20.36 13.14 5.63
C ASN A 191 -19.33 14.06 6.31
N GLY A 192 -19.48 14.29 7.64
CA GLY A 192 -18.51 15.02 8.45
C GLY A 192 -17.14 14.36 8.47
N CYS A 193 -17.05 13.04 8.61
CA CYS A 193 -15.81 12.30 8.52
C CYS A 193 -15.18 12.39 7.12
N ALA A 194 -16.00 12.28 6.06
CA ALA A 194 -15.48 12.42 4.70
C ALA A 194 -14.88 13.83 4.47
N VAL A 195 -15.56 14.88 4.92
CA VAL A 195 -15.04 16.27 4.84
C VAL A 195 -13.77 16.43 5.65
N SER A 196 -13.71 15.89 6.86
CA SER A 196 -12.53 15.90 7.73
C SER A 196 -11.33 15.26 7.04
N THR A 197 -11.52 14.09 6.43
CA THR A 197 -10.47 13.38 5.70
C THR A 197 -9.92 14.22 4.55
N VAL A 198 -10.80 14.76 3.71
CA VAL A 198 -10.40 15.61 2.57
C VAL A 198 -9.67 16.87 3.02
N LEU A 199 -10.18 17.56 4.06
CA LEU A 199 -9.55 18.76 4.60
C LEU A 199 -8.19 18.49 5.24
N SER A 200 -8.06 17.39 5.99
CA SER A 200 -6.76 17.01 6.59
C SER A 200 -5.71 16.68 5.52
N GLU A 201 -6.09 16.00 4.45
CA GLU A 201 -5.21 15.75 3.30
C GLU A 201 -4.84 17.06 2.58
N ALA A 202 -5.80 17.96 2.35
CA ALA A 202 -5.55 19.26 1.73
C ALA A 202 -4.59 20.12 2.56
N LEU A 203 -4.79 20.22 3.87
CA LEU A 203 -3.89 20.93 4.79
C LEU A 203 -2.50 20.29 4.81
N CYS A 204 -2.43 18.95 4.79
CA CYS A 204 -1.18 18.23 4.71
C CYS A 204 -0.40 18.57 3.43
N CYS A 205 -1.09 18.66 2.28
CA CYS A 205 -0.47 19.12 1.03
C CYS A 205 0.10 20.53 1.14
N VAL A 206 -0.61 21.46 1.78
CA VAL A 206 -0.12 22.82 2.01
C VAL A 206 1.16 22.81 2.87
N PHE A 207 1.16 22.02 3.96
CA PHE A 207 2.34 21.87 4.80
C PHE A 207 3.52 21.22 4.05
N CYS A 208 3.26 20.22 3.21
CA CYS A 208 4.27 19.63 2.33
C CYS A 208 4.91 20.69 1.42
N VAL A 209 4.10 21.52 0.76
CA VAL A 209 4.59 22.58 -0.12
C VAL A 209 5.43 23.61 0.66
N ILE A 210 4.95 24.07 1.81
CA ILE A 210 5.69 25.02 2.67
C ILE A 210 7.03 24.42 3.11
N TYR A 211 7.03 23.16 3.53
CA TYR A 211 8.26 22.47 3.93
C TYR A 211 9.27 22.36 2.77
N ILE A 212 8.79 21.90 1.61
CA ILE A 212 9.61 21.77 0.39
C ILE A 212 10.24 23.11 0.03
N GLN A 213 9.46 24.20 0.04
CA GLN A 213 9.96 25.54 -0.26
C GLN A 213 11.07 25.98 0.69
N LYS A 214 10.96 25.65 1.98
CA LYS A 214 11.90 26.09 3.01
C LYS A 214 13.12 25.19 3.17
N LYS A 215 12.92 23.85 3.07
CA LYS A 215 13.91 22.86 3.53
C LYS A 215 14.51 21.99 2.44
N VAL A 216 13.89 21.92 1.26
CA VAL A 216 14.35 21.06 0.16
C VAL A 216 14.64 21.88 -1.10
N PRO A 217 15.84 22.51 -1.20
CA PRO A 217 16.17 23.41 -2.31
C PRO A 217 15.98 22.79 -3.70
N LEU A 218 16.27 21.47 -3.81
CA LEU A 218 16.12 20.71 -5.05
C LEU A 218 14.68 20.63 -5.55
N LEU A 219 13.69 20.73 -4.64
CA LEU A 219 12.27 20.61 -4.95
C LEU A 219 11.53 21.96 -4.86
N ARG A 220 12.25 23.09 -4.72
CA ARG A 220 11.59 24.39 -4.63
C ARG A 220 10.75 24.67 -5.86
N LEU A 221 9.47 24.97 -5.62
CA LEU A 221 8.54 25.38 -6.67
C LEU A 221 9.00 26.71 -7.28
N GLY A 222 9.06 26.76 -8.59
CA GLY A 222 9.46 27.94 -9.35
C GLY A 222 9.09 27.75 -10.82
N LYS A 223 9.65 28.57 -11.72
CA LYS A 223 9.38 28.45 -13.17
C LYS A 223 9.67 27.04 -13.74
N LYS A 224 10.61 26.30 -13.12
CA LYS A 224 10.95 24.92 -13.51
C LYS A 224 9.81 23.90 -13.25
N TRP A 225 8.78 24.24 -12.48
CA TRP A 225 7.63 23.40 -12.20
C TRP A 225 6.53 23.45 -13.29
N LEU A 226 6.71 24.29 -14.29
CA LEU A 226 5.82 24.37 -15.45
C LEU A 226 6.40 23.70 -16.70
N MET A 227 7.45 22.88 -16.52
CA MET A 227 8.07 22.15 -17.62
C MET A 227 7.33 20.84 -17.86
N PHE A 228 6.94 20.60 -19.11
CA PHE A 228 6.29 19.37 -19.54
C PHE A 228 7.15 18.66 -20.57
N ASP A 229 7.44 17.38 -20.34
CA ASP A 229 8.22 16.54 -21.26
C ASP A 229 7.41 15.27 -21.59
N ARG A 230 7.00 15.16 -22.86
CA ARG A 230 6.20 14.03 -23.35
C ARG A 230 6.92 12.69 -23.21
N SER A 231 8.25 12.66 -23.38
CA SER A 231 9.00 11.40 -23.30
C SER A 231 9.05 10.88 -21.87
N LEU A 232 9.23 11.78 -20.91
CA LEU A 232 9.18 11.47 -19.49
C LEU A 232 7.77 11.07 -19.04
N LEU A 233 6.73 11.73 -19.56
CA LEU A 233 5.34 11.33 -19.32
C LEU A 233 5.07 9.90 -19.75
N LEU A 234 5.46 9.51 -20.96
CA LEU A 234 5.23 8.15 -21.46
C LEU A 234 5.95 7.10 -20.62
N ARG A 235 7.18 7.39 -20.18
CA ARG A 235 7.89 6.52 -19.22
C ARG A 235 7.17 6.44 -17.87
N THR A 236 6.73 7.57 -17.35
CA THR A 236 5.98 7.63 -16.09
C THR A 236 4.68 6.84 -16.17
N ILE A 237 3.93 6.97 -17.26
CA ILE A 237 2.73 6.17 -17.50
C ILE A 237 3.06 4.68 -17.55
N ALA A 238 4.09 4.27 -18.27
CA ALA A 238 4.46 2.86 -18.38
C ALA A 238 4.83 2.25 -17.01
N TYR A 239 5.62 2.97 -16.21
CA TYR A 239 6.02 2.53 -14.86
C TYR A 239 4.85 2.59 -13.88
N GLY A 240 4.12 3.70 -13.88
CA GLY A 240 2.98 3.93 -12.99
C GLY A 240 1.84 2.95 -13.26
N TRP A 241 1.48 2.75 -14.52
CA TRP A 241 0.43 1.81 -14.91
C TRP A 241 0.76 0.38 -14.50
N THR A 242 2.02 -0.06 -14.74
CA THR A 242 2.46 -1.39 -14.34
C THR A 242 2.39 -1.58 -12.82
N SER A 243 2.79 -0.57 -12.06
CA SER A 243 2.69 -0.59 -10.58
C SER A 243 1.25 -0.56 -10.10
N ALA A 244 0.39 0.24 -10.74
CA ALA A 244 -1.03 0.33 -10.40
C ALA A 244 -1.75 -1.00 -10.69
N LEU A 245 -1.47 -1.62 -11.85
CA LEU A 245 -2.02 -2.95 -12.19
C LEU A 245 -1.55 -4.03 -11.21
N GLN A 246 -0.28 -3.98 -10.75
CA GLN A 246 0.20 -4.90 -9.73
C GLN A 246 -0.62 -4.79 -8.45
N GLN A 247 -0.87 -3.56 -7.97
CA GLN A 247 -1.67 -3.33 -6.76
C GLN A 247 -3.13 -3.79 -6.95
N ALA A 248 -3.72 -3.49 -8.10
CA ALA A 248 -5.07 -3.95 -8.44
C ALA A 248 -5.17 -5.49 -8.48
N THR A 249 -4.17 -6.17 -9.05
CA THR A 249 -4.09 -7.63 -9.09
C THR A 249 -4.10 -8.25 -7.70
N VAL A 250 -3.32 -7.68 -6.77
CA VAL A 250 -3.28 -8.15 -5.38
C VAL A 250 -4.65 -7.99 -4.71
N GLN A 251 -5.32 -6.86 -4.91
CA GLN A 251 -6.64 -6.61 -4.33
C GLN A 251 -7.72 -7.52 -4.92
N LEU A 252 -7.72 -7.71 -6.23
CA LEU A 252 -8.65 -8.65 -6.88
C LEU A 252 -8.43 -10.09 -6.39
N GLY A 253 -7.17 -10.50 -6.19
CA GLY A 253 -6.85 -11.79 -5.60
C GLY A 253 -7.38 -11.96 -4.17
N LYS A 254 -7.22 -10.94 -3.32
CA LYS A 254 -7.80 -10.93 -1.97
C LYS A 254 -9.33 -11.06 -2.00
N LEU A 255 -10.00 -10.34 -2.91
CA LEU A 255 -11.46 -10.45 -3.08
C LEU A 255 -11.88 -11.84 -3.56
N GLY A 256 -11.12 -12.46 -4.47
CA GLY A 256 -11.37 -13.84 -4.92
C GLY A 256 -11.27 -14.86 -3.78
N ILE A 257 -10.26 -14.76 -2.93
CA ILE A 257 -10.15 -15.59 -1.73
C ILE A 257 -11.31 -15.33 -0.76
N GLN A 258 -11.66 -14.06 -0.51
CA GLN A 258 -12.79 -13.71 0.37
C GLN A 258 -14.10 -14.31 -0.13
N ALA A 259 -14.36 -14.31 -1.44
CA ALA A 259 -15.55 -14.92 -2.02
C ALA A 259 -15.61 -16.45 -1.72
N ILE A 260 -14.48 -17.16 -1.80
CA ILE A 260 -14.38 -18.57 -1.45
C ILE A 260 -14.62 -18.79 0.05
N VAL A 261 -13.98 -17.98 0.91
CA VAL A 261 -14.13 -18.04 2.36
C VAL A 261 -15.58 -17.87 2.80
N ASN A 262 -16.31 -16.96 2.15
CA ASN A 262 -17.74 -16.73 2.46
C ASN A 262 -18.61 -17.98 2.23
N THR A 263 -18.16 -18.95 1.44
CA THR A 263 -18.88 -20.24 1.26
C THR A 263 -18.59 -21.27 2.35
N MET A 264 -17.60 -21.01 3.23
CA MET A 264 -17.13 -21.96 4.25
C MET A 264 -17.88 -21.87 5.58
N GLY A 265 -18.83 -20.94 5.70
CA GLY A 265 -19.60 -20.72 6.92
C GLY A 265 -19.11 -19.51 7.74
N VAL A 266 -19.97 -19.09 8.67
CA VAL A 266 -19.79 -17.83 9.42
C VAL A 266 -18.58 -17.88 10.35
N SER A 267 -18.38 -18.99 11.07
CA SER A 267 -17.26 -19.16 12.02
C SER A 267 -15.90 -19.10 11.31
N VAL A 268 -15.78 -19.76 10.14
CA VAL A 268 -14.55 -19.73 9.33
C VAL A 268 -14.31 -18.34 8.75
N ALA A 269 -15.36 -17.70 8.23
CA ALA A 269 -15.24 -16.34 7.70
C ALA A 269 -14.83 -15.31 8.77
N ALA A 270 -15.37 -15.45 10.00
CA ALA A 270 -14.98 -14.62 11.13
C ALA A 270 -13.52 -14.87 11.53
N ALA A 271 -13.08 -16.13 11.63
CA ALA A 271 -11.69 -16.47 11.91
C ALA A 271 -10.74 -15.90 10.85
N PHE A 272 -11.07 -16.07 9.56
CA PHE A 272 -10.30 -15.52 8.45
C PHE A 272 -10.20 -13.99 8.49
N ALA A 273 -11.30 -13.29 8.81
CA ALA A 273 -11.30 -11.85 8.94
C ALA A 273 -10.37 -11.35 10.05
N ILE A 274 -10.34 -12.04 11.20
CA ILE A 274 -9.43 -11.72 12.32
C ILE A 274 -7.98 -11.98 11.90
N VAL A 275 -7.70 -13.15 11.31
CA VAL A 275 -6.34 -13.49 10.87
C VAL A 275 -5.83 -12.50 9.82
N ASN A 276 -6.68 -12.05 8.87
CA ASN A 276 -6.29 -11.00 7.94
C ASN A 276 -5.86 -9.70 8.62
N ARG A 277 -6.48 -9.34 9.76
CA ARG A 277 -6.03 -8.17 10.56
C ARG A 277 -4.65 -8.39 11.16
N ILE A 278 -4.40 -9.60 11.66
CA ILE A 278 -3.07 -9.98 12.19
C ILE A 278 -2.05 -9.95 11.05
N ASP A 279 -2.39 -10.52 9.89
CA ASP A 279 -1.56 -10.52 8.68
C ASP A 279 -1.24 -9.09 8.18
N ASP A 280 -2.18 -8.14 8.22
CA ASP A 280 -1.93 -6.76 7.84
C ASP A 280 -0.81 -6.14 8.70
N PHE A 281 -0.77 -6.43 10.01
CA PHE A 281 0.32 -6.01 10.89
C PHE A 281 1.61 -6.76 10.60
N ALA A 282 1.53 -8.06 10.32
CA ALA A 282 2.68 -8.91 10.04
C ALA A 282 3.37 -8.55 8.71
N TYR A 283 2.61 -8.32 7.64
CA TYR A 283 3.15 -8.02 6.30
C TYR A 283 3.55 -6.56 6.10
N THR A 284 3.01 -5.63 6.87
CA THR A 284 3.32 -4.20 6.72
C THR A 284 4.82 -3.91 6.80
N PRO A 285 5.59 -4.40 7.78
CA PRO A 285 7.03 -4.17 7.81
C PRO A 285 7.80 -4.81 6.65
N GLU A 286 7.44 -6.03 6.21
CA GLU A 286 8.05 -6.68 5.03
C GLU A 286 7.89 -5.81 3.78
N GLN A 287 6.67 -5.34 3.50
CA GLN A 287 6.41 -4.45 2.37
C GLN A 287 7.24 -3.16 2.46
N ASN A 288 7.45 -2.63 3.65
CA ASN A 288 8.25 -1.41 3.85
C ASN A 288 9.75 -1.65 3.72
N ILE A 289 10.27 -2.83 4.10
CA ILE A 289 11.64 -3.22 3.79
C ILE A 289 11.82 -3.29 2.26
N ALA A 290 10.89 -3.91 1.54
CA ALA A 290 10.90 -3.97 0.08
C ALA A 290 10.82 -2.57 -0.57
N HIS A 291 10.04 -1.64 -0.02
CA HIS A 291 10.01 -0.25 -0.48
C HIS A 291 11.34 0.49 -0.23
N ALA A 292 11.98 0.25 0.92
CA ALA A 292 13.30 0.79 1.22
C ALA A 292 14.35 0.24 0.25
N MET A 293 14.30 -1.05 -0.04
CA MET A 293 15.14 -1.69 -1.05
C MET A 293 14.91 -1.07 -2.44
N THR A 294 13.65 -0.83 -2.81
CA THR A 294 13.30 -0.18 -4.10
C THR A 294 14.00 1.18 -4.24
N ALA A 295 13.94 2.04 -3.23
CA ALA A 295 14.59 3.35 -3.25
C ALA A 295 16.12 3.24 -3.32
N LEU A 296 16.71 2.33 -2.52
CA LEU A 296 18.15 2.08 -2.53
C LEU A 296 18.63 1.58 -3.90
N MET A 297 17.91 0.61 -4.50
CA MET A 297 18.25 0.05 -5.80
C MET A 297 18.14 1.09 -6.91
N ALA A 298 17.06 1.89 -6.91
CA ALA A 298 16.84 2.93 -7.91
C ALA A 298 17.97 3.96 -7.93
N GLN A 299 18.36 4.48 -6.77
CA GLN A 299 19.47 5.44 -6.68
C GLN A 299 20.80 4.82 -7.07
N ASN A 300 21.13 3.60 -6.61
CA ASN A 300 22.40 2.94 -6.95
C ASN A 300 22.45 2.52 -8.43
N LYS A 301 21.30 2.15 -9.04
CA LYS A 301 21.22 1.91 -10.48
C LYS A 301 21.52 3.19 -11.27
N GLY A 302 20.91 4.31 -10.88
CA GLY A 302 21.19 5.60 -11.49
C GLY A 302 22.66 6.01 -11.38
N ALA A 303 23.28 5.74 -10.23
CA ALA A 303 24.71 6.01 -9.99
C ALA A 303 25.66 4.99 -10.64
N GLY A 304 25.15 3.95 -11.33
CA GLY A 304 25.98 2.90 -11.95
C GLY A 304 26.70 1.97 -10.96
N LYS A 305 26.30 1.95 -9.66
CA LYS A 305 26.99 1.23 -8.58
C LYS A 305 26.49 -0.21 -8.44
N LYS A 306 26.86 -1.11 -9.38
CA LYS A 306 26.41 -2.51 -9.41
C LYS A 306 26.74 -3.28 -8.12
N ASP A 307 27.94 -3.11 -7.57
CA ASP A 307 28.35 -3.82 -6.36
C ASP A 307 27.52 -3.43 -5.15
N ARG A 308 27.18 -2.14 -5.02
CA ARG A 308 26.28 -1.68 -3.97
C ARG A 308 24.84 -2.19 -4.15
N MET A 309 24.40 -2.41 -5.39
CA MET A 309 23.11 -3.05 -5.62
C MET A 309 23.10 -4.50 -5.16
N ARG A 310 24.19 -5.26 -5.40
CA ARG A 310 24.33 -6.64 -4.92
C ARG A 310 24.39 -6.71 -3.38
N GLU A 311 25.18 -5.85 -2.77
CA GLU A 311 25.25 -5.74 -1.31
C GLU A 311 23.92 -5.31 -0.72
N GLY A 312 23.26 -4.34 -1.33
CA GLY A 312 21.93 -3.85 -0.94
C GLY A 312 20.86 -4.94 -1.01
N PHE A 313 20.88 -5.75 -2.04
CA PHE A 313 20.00 -6.90 -2.17
C PHE A 313 20.23 -7.91 -1.03
N ARG A 314 21.52 -8.26 -0.76
CA ARG A 314 21.86 -9.17 0.35
C ARG A 314 21.40 -8.62 1.70
N CYS A 315 21.69 -7.36 1.99
CA CYS A 315 21.26 -6.72 3.24
C CYS A 315 19.75 -6.68 3.39
N GLY A 316 19.02 -6.34 2.31
CA GLY A 316 17.58 -6.34 2.30
C GLY A 316 16.99 -7.72 2.53
N MET A 317 17.49 -8.74 1.84
CA MET A 317 17.07 -10.13 2.03
C MET A 317 17.32 -10.64 3.45
N ILE A 318 18.46 -10.28 4.06
CA ILE A 318 18.74 -10.62 5.46
C ILE A 318 17.70 -9.99 6.39
N LEU A 319 17.36 -8.72 6.18
CA LEU A 319 16.33 -8.04 6.98
C LEU A 319 14.95 -8.69 6.79
N GLU A 320 14.55 -9.00 5.56
CA GLU A 320 13.28 -9.67 5.25
C GLU A 320 13.20 -11.04 5.93
N ILE A 321 14.24 -11.87 5.79
CA ILE A 321 14.26 -13.22 6.38
C ILE A 321 14.24 -13.15 7.91
N ILE A 322 15.08 -12.29 8.52
CA ILE A 322 15.09 -12.13 9.98
C ILE A 322 13.71 -11.69 10.47
N TYR A 323 13.09 -10.73 9.81
CA TYR A 323 11.77 -10.26 10.18
C TYR A 323 10.72 -11.36 10.00
N GLY A 324 10.70 -12.07 8.87
CA GLY A 324 9.78 -13.20 8.62
C GLY A 324 9.92 -14.30 9.67
N LEU A 325 11.15 -14.60 10.10
CA LEU A 325 11.41 -15.57 11.20
C LEU A 325 10.87 -15.05 12.55
N ILE A 326 11.02 -13.77 12.85
CA ILE A 326 10.44 -13.17 14.07
C ILE A 326 8.92 -13.29 14.05
N VAL A 327 8.28 -12.92 12.94
CA VAL A 327 6.82 -13.02 12.80
C VAL A 327 6.36 -14.47 12.87
N PHE A 328 7.08 -15.39 12.23
CA PHE A 328 6.81 -16.84 12.36
C PHE A 328 6.77 -17.26 13.84
N VAL A 329 7.82 -16.97 14.61
CA VAL A 329 7.91 -17.36 16.02
C VAL A 329 6.77 -16.74 16.83
N LEU A 330 6.50 -15.44 16.64
CA LEU A 330 5.44 -14.74 17.37
C LEU A 330 4.05 -15.30 17.04
N CYS A 331 3.71 -15.44 15.76
CA CYS A 331 2.40 -15.94 15.34
C CYS A 331 2.21 -17.42 15.68
N PHE A 332 3.29 -18.23 15.67
CA PHE A 332 3.22 -19.64 16.05
C PHE A 332 3.00 -19.83 17.55
N LEU A 333 3.77 -19.10 18.38
CA LEU A 333 3.70 -19.25 19.84
C LEU A 333 2.45 -18.58 20.45
N PHE A 334 2.02 -17.44 19.91
CA PHE A 334 0.96 -16.62 20.47
C PHE A 334 -0.32 -16.61 19.61
N ALA A 335 -0.55 -17.67 18.79
CA ALA A 335 -1.70 -17.72 17.90
C ALA A 335 -3.03 -17.58 18.64
N ARG A 336 -3.19 -18.27 19.78
CA ARG A 336 -4.40 -18.22 20.59
C ARG A 336 -4.61 -16.87 21.24
N GLU A 337 -3.54 -16.29 21.78
CA GLU A 337 -3.54 -14.98 22.44
C GLU A 337 -3.91 -13.87 21.43
N PHE A 338 -3.38 -13.93 20.23
CA PHE A 338 -3.76 -12.99 19.16
C PHE A 338 -5.24 -13.11 18.80
N MET A 339 -5.79 -14.32 18.68
CA MET A 339 -7.21 -14.50 18.42
C MET A 339 -8.07 -13.98 19.58
N LEU A 340 -7.67 -14.23 20.84
CA LEU A 340 -8.37 -13.77 22.04
C LEU A 340 -8.43 -12.24 22.17
N CYS A 341 -7.50 -11.50 21.55
CA CYS A 341 -7.58 -10.03 21.50
C CYS A 341 -8.81 -9.53 20.71
N PHE A 342 -9.37 -10.35 19.82
CA PHE A 342 -10.46 -9.94 18.93
C PHE A 342 -11.81 -10.60 19.28
N ILE A 343 -11.80 -11.86 19.75
CA ILE A 343 -13.03 -12.63 19.96
C ILE A 343 -12.87 -13.62 21.13
N LYS A 344 -14.03 -13.98 21.74
CA LYS A 344 -14.10 -14.97 22.82
C LYS A 344 -14.78 -16.28 22.42
N ASP A 345 -15.24 -16.38 21.18
CA ASP A 345 -15.89 -17.59 20.65
C ASP A 345 -14.84 -18.67 20.39
N GLU A 346 -14.93 -19.79 21.09
CA GLU A 346 -13.94 -20.89 21.04
C GLU A 346 -13.90 -21.59 19.67
N GLU A 347 -15.01 -21.66 18.93
CA GLU A 347 -15.04 -22.25 17.59
C GLU A 347 -14.25 -21.38 16.61
N VAL A 348 -14.48 -20.07 16.64
CA VAL A 348 -13.75 -19.09 15.81
C VAL A 348 -12.27 -19.05 16.18
N ILE A 349 -11.95 -19.10 17.48
CA ILE A 349 -10.56 -19.16 17.96
C ILE A 349 -9.90 -20.44 17.45
N GLY A 350 -10.57 -21.59 17.54
CA GLY A 350 -10.04 -22.86 17.04
C GLY A 350 -9.65 -22.81 15.56
N HIS A 351 -10.55 -22.31 14.71
CA HIS A 351 -10.24 -22.09 13.28
C HIS A 351 -9.10 -21.13 13.07
N GLY A 352 -9.07 -19.99 13.78
CA GLY A 352 -8.03 -18.98 13.65
C GLY A 352 -6.65 -19.49 14.08
N VAL A 353 -6.57 -20.27 15.14
CA VAL A 353 -5.32 -20.89 15.64
C VAL A 353 -4.76 -21.89 14.62
N ILE A 354 -5.62 -22.77 14.05
CA ILE A 354 -5.20 -23.69 12.99
C ILE A 354 -4.62 -22.93 11.81
N TYR A 355 -5.33 -21.88 11.35
CA TYR A 355 -4.88 -21.05 10.24
C TYR A 355 -3.54 -20.37 10.55
N LEU A 356 -3.43 -19.71 11.73
CA LEU A 356 -2.20 -18.99 12.14
C LEU A 356 -1.01 -19.93 12.27
N HIS A 357 -1.18 -21.13 12.83
CA HIS A 357 -0.09 -22.10 12.91
C HIS A 357 0.41 -22.52 11.53
N LEU A 358 -0.49 -22.79 10.58
CA LEU A 358 -0.09 -23.18 9.22
C LEU A 358 0.53 -22.03 8.44
N ILE A 359 -0.08 -20.84 8.47
CA ILE A 359 0.43 -19.69 7.70
C ILE A 359 1.74 -19.15 8.27
N SER A 360 1.93 -19.22 9.60
CA SER A 360 3.14 -18.73 10.25
C SER A 360 4.40 -19.46 9.76
N LEU A 361 4.33 -20.77 9.53
CA LEU A 361 5.43 -21.55 8.94
C LEU A 361 5.87 -21.03 7.56
N MET A 362 5.01 -20.26 6.91
CA MET A 362 5.21 -19.77 5.54
C MET A 362 5.64 -18.31 5.47
N TYR A 363 5.66 -17.54 6.58
CA TYR A 363 5.97 -16.10 6.56
C TYR A 363 7.34 -15.75 5.97
N VAL A 364 8.28 -16.68 5.96
CA VAL A 364 9.56 -16.47 5.26
C VAL A 364 9.39 -16.39 3.74
N LEU A 365 8.36 -17.02 3.16
CA LEU A 365 8.13 -16.99 1.71
C LEU A 365 7.71 -15.60 1.21
N PRO A 366 6.70 -14.93 1.80
CA PRO A 366 6.39 -13.55 1.45
C PRO A 366 7.55 -12.60 1.71
N ALA A 367 8.32 -12.78 2.79
CA ALA A 367 9.52 -11.99 3.04
C ALA A 367 10.53 -12.11 1.87
N VAL A 368 10.81 -13.32 1.41
CA VAL A 368 11.70 -13.56 0.25
C VAL A 368 11.14 -12.93 -1.02
N THR A 369 9.85 -13.15 -1.33
CA THR A 369 9.25 -12.59 -2.56
C THR A 369 9.16 -11.08 -2.52
N ASN A 370 8.84 -10.46 -1.36
CA ASN A 370 8.85 -9.01 -1.20
C ASN A 370 10.25 -8.42 -1.42
N GLY A 371 11.30 -9.04 -0.90
CA GLY A 371 12.68 -8.63 -1.12
C GLY A 371 13.07 -8.71 -2.60
N ILE A 372 12.71 -9.78 -3.31
CA ILE A 372 12.94 -9.94 -4.75
C ILE A 372 12.17 -8.87 -5.54
N GLN A 373 10.92 -8.63 -5.19
CA GLN A 373 10.12 -7.56 -5.81
C GLN A 373 10.70 -6.17 -5.54
N GLY A 374 11.20 -5.92 -4.33
CA GLY A 374 11.91 -4.68 -4.00
C GLY A 374 13.10 -4.42 -4.91
N TYR A 375 13.88 -5.47 -5.20
CA TYR A 375 14.97 -5.42 -6.15
C TYR A 375 14.49 -5.11 -7.57
N PHE A 376 13.55 -5.89 -8.12
CA PHE A 376 13.06 -5.71 -9.49
C PHE A 376 12.40 -4.35 -9.69
N ARG A 377 11.61 -3.87 -8.72
CA ARG A 377 11.04 -2.52 -8.76
C ARG A 377 12.14 -1.46 -8.82
N GLY A 378 13.13 -1.55 -7.94
CA GLY A 378 14.22 -0.58 -7.87
C GLY A 378 15.07 -0.55 -9.14
N ILE A 379 15.30 -1.67 -9.80
CA ILE A 379 15.97 -1.70 -11.10
C ILE A 379 15.04 -1.32 -12.27
N GLY A 380 13.77 -1.02 -12.01
CA GLY A 380 12.80 -0.62 -13.03
C GLY A 380 12.25 -1.75 -13.90
N ASP A 381 12.38 -3.01 -13.46
CA ASP A 381 11.88 -4.19 -14.18
C ASP A 381 10.48 -4.57 -13.67
N LEU A 382 9.56 -3.61 -13.74
CA LEU A 382 8.22 -3.70 -13.16
C LEU A 382 7.33 -4.76 -13.82
N LYS A 383 7.64 -5.17 -15.04
CA LYS A 383 6.90 -6.24 -15.73
C LYS A 383 7.04 -7.56 -14.97
N ILE A 384 8.21 -7.84 -14.42
CA ILE A 384 8.46 -9.06 -13.65
C ILE A 384 7.59 -9.05 -12.39
N THR A 385 7.55 -7.92 -11.67
CA THR A 385 6.74 -7.81 -10.44
C THR A 385 5.24 -7.91 -10.73
N LEU A 386 4.76 -7.38 -11.85
CA LEU A 386 3.37 -7.53 -12.26
C LEU A 386 3.03 -8.99 -12.59
N ILE A 387 3.85 -9.64 -13.44
CA ILE A 387 3.61 -11.02 -13.87
C ILE A 387 3.66 -11.96 -12.66
N SER A 388 4.66 -11.82 -11.79
CA SER A 388 4.80 -12.67 -10.61
C SER A 388 3.65 -12.49 -9.62
N SER A 389 3.17 -11.26 -9.42
CA SER A 389 1.99 -11.00 -8.59
C SER A 389 0.70 -11.58 -9.20
N PHE A 390 0.55 -11.48 -10.53
CA PHE A 390 -0.58 -12.09 -11.23
C PHE A 390 -0.57 -13.62 -11.10
N VAL A 391 0.59 -14.25 -11.29
CA VAL A 391 0.76 -15.70 -11.10
C VAL A 391 0.45 -16.10 -9.66
N ASN A 392 0.99 -15.37 -8.68
CA ASN A 392 0.73 -15.64 -7.26
C ASN A 392 -0.78 -15.62 -6.97
N MET A 393 -1.45 -14.52 -7.28
CA MET A 393 -2.87 -14.36 -6.95
C MET A 393 -3.77 -15.29 -7.77
N GLY A 394 -3.44 -15.51 -9.04
CA GLY A 394 -4.16 -16.46 -9.91
C GLY A 394 -4.07 -17.89 -9.37
N VAL A 395 -2.86 -18.36 -9.09
CA VAL A 395 -2.65 -19.71 -8.54
C VAL A 395 -3.31 -19.86 -7.16
N ARG A 396 -3.24 -18.84 -6.32
CA ARG A 396 -3.85 -18.81 -4.99
C ARG A 396 -5.38 -19.04 -5.07
N VAL A 397 -6.06 -18.27 -5.92
CA VAL A 397 -7.52 -18.42 -6.10
C VAL A 397 -7.87 -19.73 -6.78
N LEU A 398 -7.14 -20.14 -7.82
CA LEU A 398 -7.35 -21.39 -8.54
C LEU A 398 -7.08 -22.63 -7.67
N ALA A 399 -6.16 -22.57 -6.72
CA ALA A 399 -5.90 -23.65 -5.77
C ALA A 399 -6.93 -23.69 -4.64
N ALA A 400 -7.34 -22.53 -4.10
CA ALA A 400 -8.31 -22.46 -3.01
C ALA A 400 -9.67 -23.07 -3.41
N ALA A 401 -10.16 -22.76 -4.62
CA ALA A 401 -11.46 -23.23 -5.08
C ALA A 401 -11.62 -24.76 -5.05
N PRO A 402 -10.75 -25.60 -5.65
CA PRO A 402 -10.89 -27.05 -5.57
C PRO A 402 -10.61 -27.61 -4.17
N LEU A 403 -9.69 -27.03 -3.39
CA LEU A 403 -9.40 -27.45 -2.03
C LEU A 403 -10.64 -27.30 -1.13
N VAL A 404 -11.38 -26.21 -1.26
CA VAL A 404 -12.59 -25.94 -0.49
C VAL A 404 -13.81 -26.67 -1.09
N LEU A 405 -14.08 -26.48 -2.39
CA LEU A 405 -15.36 -26.90 -3.00
C LEU A 405 -15.41 -28.38 -3.39
N LYS A 406 -14.25 -29.01 -3.70
CA LYS A 406 -14.20 -30.42 -4.10
C LYS A 406 -13.64 -31.35 -3.02
N MET A 407 -12.57 -30.91 -2.34
CA MET A 407 -11.90 -31.71 -1.31
C MET A 407 -12.50 -31.49 0.09
N HIS A 408 -13.40 -30.49 0.22
CA HIS A 408 -14.06 -30.12 1.47
C HIS A 408 -13.10 -29.93 2.64
N LEU A 409 -11.89 -29.43 2.36
CA LEU A 409 -10.94 -29.02 3.40
C LEU A 409 -11.50 -27.83 4.15
N GLY A 410 -11.27 -27.82 5.46
CA GLY A 410 -11.62 -26.69 6.32
C GLY A 410 -10.76 -25.46 6.05
N ILE A 411 -10.55 -24.66 7.10
CA ILE A 411 -9.78 -23.42 7.00
C ILE A 411 -8.33 -23.64 6.53
N GLU A 412 -7.80 -24.85 6.67
CA GLU A 412 -6.47 -25.26 6.23
C GLU A 412 -6.27 -25.14 4.71
N ALA A 413 -7.34 -25.19 3.94
CA ALA A 413 -7.30 -25.01 2.48
C ALA A 413 -6.64 -23.67 2.09
N LEU A 414 -6.85 -22.63 2.90
CA LEU A 414 -6.39 -21.29 2.62
C LEU A 414 -4.86 -21.16 2.72
N PRO A 415 -4.18 -21.56 3.83
CA PRO A 415 -2.73 -21.58 3.89
C PRO A 415 -2.08 -22.41 2.78
N TYR A 416 -2.64 -23.56 2.43
CA TYR A 416 -2.12 -24.38 1.32
C TYR A 416 -2.25 -23.69 -0.03
N SER A 417 -3.34 -22.96 -0.26
CA SER A 417 -3.50 -22.16 -1.48
C SER A 417 -2.48 -21.00 -1.54
N TYR A 418 -2.17 -20.40 -0.38
CA TYR A 418 -1.17 -19.34 -0.25
C TYR A 418 0.23 -19.88 -0.52
N LEU A 419 0.56 -21.06 0.01
CA LEU A 419 1.81 -21.76 -0.28
C LEU A 419 1.98 -21.99 -1.78
N ALA A 420 0.95 -22.53 -2.44
CA ALA A 420 0.96 -22.76 -3.88
C ALA A 420 1.22 -21.46 -4.66
N GLY A 421 0.58 -20.34 -4.26
CA GLY A 421 0.77 -19.04 -4.86
C GLY A 421 2.22 -18.53 -4.72
N TRP A 422 2.81 -18.60 -3.51
CA TRP A 422 4.20 -18.17 -3.30
C TRP A 422 5.23 -19.04 -4.02
N ILE A 423 5.02 -20.37 -4.05
CA ILE A 423 5.88 -21.27 -4.82
C ILE A 423 5.82 -20.91 -6.31
N ALA A 424 4.63 -20.73 -6.86
CA ALA A 424 4.47 -20.35 -8.28
C ALA A 424 5.13 -19.00 -8.58
N MET A 425 5.04 -18.04 -7.67
CA MET A 425 5.72 -16.75 -7.77
C MET A 425 7.25 -16.90 -7.78
N LEU A 426 7.80 -17.70 -6.87
CA LEU A 426 9.24 -17.96 -6.80
C LEU A 426 9.76 -18.67 -8.06
N ILE A 427 8.98 -19.59 -8.64
CA ILE A 427 9.33 -20.25 -9.91
C ILE A 427 9.51 -19.22 -11.03
N VAL A 428 8.72 -18.15 -11.04
CA VAL A 428 8.87 -17.06 -12.02
C VAL A 428 10.05 -16.15 -11.67
N GLU A 429 10.19 -15.77 -10.40
CA GLU A 429 11.14 -14.73 -9.98
C GLU A 429 12.59 -15.22 -9.89
N LEU A 430 12.84 -16.42 -9.35
CA LEU A 430 14.20 -16.91 -9.09
C LEU A 430 15.05 -17.07 -10.35
N PRO A 431 14.58 -17.68 -11.46
CA PRO A 431 15.39 -17.79 -12.67
C PRO A 431 15.76 -16.43 -13.27
N LEU A 432 14.81 -15.47 -13.21
CA LEU A 432 15.01 -14.11 -13.70
C LEU A 432 15.99 -13.33 -12.81
N LEU A 433 15.89 -13.51 -11.48
CA LEU A 433 16.82 -12.93 -10.52
C LEU A 433 18.24 -13.43 -10.74
N LEU A 434 18.42 -14.76 -10.84
CA LEU A 434 19.73 -15.37 -11.07
C LEU A 434 20.38 -14.86 -12.36
N ARG A 435 19.62 -14.75 -13.45
CA ARG A 435 20.12 -14.16 -14.69
C ARG A 435 20.59 -12.71 -14.51
N LYS A 436 19.82 -11.88 -13.77
CA LYS A 436 20.15 -10.45 -13.57
C LYS A 436 21.30 -10.21 -12.59
N VAL A 437 21.40 -11.00 -11.53
CA VAL A 437 22.49 -10.88 -10.54
C VAL A 437 23.81 -11.39 -11.09
N HIS A 438 23.81 -12.42 -11.97
CA HIS A 438 25.01 -12.98 -12.57
C HIS A 438 25.41 -12.33 -13.91
N SER A 439 24.52 -11.55 -14.56
CA SER A 439 24.91 -10.78 -15.74
C SER A 439 25.92 -9.71 -15.33
N LYS A 440 27.18 -9.89 -15.81
CA LYS A 440 28.35 -9.02 -15.56
C LYS A 440 28.11 -7.57 -15.97
#